data_163b584b271b953f4f235174c6ee1a62
#
_entry.id   163b584b271b953f4f235174c6ee1a62
#
_cell.length_a   1.000
_cell.length_b   1.000
_cell.length_c   1.000
_cell.angle_alpha   90.00
_cell.angle_beta   90.00
_cell.angle_gamma   90.00
#
_symmetry.space_group_name_H-M   'P 1'
#
loop_
_entity.id
_entity.type
_entity.pdbx_description
1 polymer ?
#
loop_
_entity_poly.entity_id
_entity_poly.type
_entity_poly.pdbx_seq_one_letter_code
_entity_poly.pdbx_strand_id
1 'polypeptide(L)'
;CIRDSNMVAQSYVRPRLKPGDEIIVSEAEHHANLVPWLMVAEQTGARVVKLPLAGNRLPDVAALGALITPRSRVLAIGQMSNVTGGCPDLALAIRQARAAGMVVMVDGAQGAVHFPADVQALDIDFYAFSGHKLYGPTGIGALYGKSERLAEMSPWLGGGKMITDVTFDGFKTQPAPWRFEAGTPNIAGVIGLSAALEWLEETA
;
A
#
# COMPACT_ATOMS: atom_id res chain seq x y z
N CYS A 1 -1.44 8.36 -0.76
CA CYS A 1 -0.37 7.45 -0.31
C CYS A 1 -0.30 7.34 1.22
N ILE A 2 -0.02 8.41 2.00
CA ILE A 2 0.07 8.30 3.48
C ILE A 2 -1.19 7.66 4.08
N ARG A 3 -2.39 8.14 3.73
CA ARG A 3 -3.65 7.58 4.21
C ARG A 3 -3.79 6.11 3.84
N ASP A 4 -3.42 5.75 2.63
CA ASP A 4 -3.60 4.40 2.08
C ASP A 4 -2.71 3.37 2.77
N SER A 5 -1.42 3.66 2.97
CA SER A 5 -0.51 2.78 3.71
C SER A 5 -0.96 2.61 5.16
N ASN A 6 -1.44 3.68 5.82
CA ASN A 6 -2.02 3.58 7.16
C ASN A 6 -3.30 2.72 7.18
N MET A 7 -4.18 2.87 6.19
CA MET A 7 -5.40 2.07 6.09
C MET A 7 -5.07 0.58 5.92
N VAL A 8 -4.16 0.23 5.03
CA VAL A 8 -3.71 -1.17 4.85
C VAL A 8 -3.09 -1.70 6.14
N ALA A 9 -2.19 -0.92 6.76
CA ALA A 9 -1.53 -1.32 8.00
C ALA A 9 -2.54 -1.57 9.14
N GLN A 10 -3.49 -0.65 9.36
CA GLN A 10 -4.43 -0.72 10.47
C GLN A 10 -5.60 -1.68 10.23
N SER A 11 -6.18 -1.69 9.01
CA SER A 11 -7.40 -2.44 8.72
C SER A 11 -7.15 -3.85 8.22
N TYR A 12 -6.04 -4.07 7.52
CA TYR A 12 -5.71 -5.40 6.99
C TYR A 12 -4.63 -6.10 7.80
N VAL A 13 -3.48 -5.46 8.01
CA VAL A 13 -2.29 -6.12 8.57
C VAL A 13 -2.39 -6.28 10.08
N ARG A 14 -2.68 -5.21 10.83
CA ARG A 14 -2.73 -5.24 12.30
C ARG A 14 -3.59 -6.37 12.88
N PRO A 15 -4.81 -6.63 12.41
CA PRO A 15 -5.66 -7.69 12.99
C PRO A 15 -5.12 -9.11 12.76
N ARG A 16 -4.15 -9.28 11.87
CA ARG A 16 -3.57 -10.56 11.47
C ARG A 16 -2.19 -10.83 12.06
N LEU A 17 -1.56 -9.81 12.61
CA LEU A 17 -0.25 -9.93 13.24
C LEU A 17 -0.34 -10.53 14.65
N LYS A 18 0.67 -11.33 14.96
CA LYS A 18 0.91 -11.90 16.29
C LYS A 18 2.28 -11.44 16.80
N PRO A 19 2.50 -11.46 18.13
CA PRO A 19 3.81 -11.16 18.69
C PRO A 19 4.93 -12.01 18.03
N GLY A 20 5.98 -11.34 17.59
CA GLY A 20 7.11 -11.93 16.89
C GLY A 20 6.91 -12.17 15.40
N ASP A 21 5.76 -11.87 14.81
CA ASP A 21 5.60 -11.79 13.34
C ASP A 21 6.45 -10.67 12.76
N GLU A 22 6.76 -10.74 11.48
CA GLU A 22 7.70 -9.86 10.80
C GLU A 22 7.06 -9.13 9.62
N ILE A 23 7.41 -7.84 9.53
CA ILE A 23 7.10 -6.98 8.38
C ILE A 23 8.43 -6.60 7.75
N ILE A 24 8.70 -7.07 6.53
CA ILE A 24 9.93 -6.72 5.82
C ILE A 24 9.69 -5.40 5.09
N VAL A 25 10.56 -4.41 5.36
CA VAL A 25 10.47 -3.06 4.78
C VAL A 25 11.85 -2.70 4.20
N SER A 26 11.87 -2.16 2.98
CA SER A 26 13.13 -1.76 2.37
C SER A 26 13.74 -0.54 3.08
N GLU A 27 15.06 -0.50 3.15
CA GLU A 27 15.80 0.64 3.74
C GLU A 27 15.67 1.93 2.90
N ALA A 28 15.25 1.81 1.64
CA ALA A 28 15.02 2.95 0.74
C ALA A 28 13.63 3.57 0.86
N GLU A 29 12.80 3.10 1.79
CA GLU A 29 11.40 3.53 1.83
C GLU A 29 11.23 4.99 2.26
N HIS A 30 10.28 5.63 1.61
CA HIS A 30 9.74 6.89 2.11
C HIS A 30 9.04 6.67 3.47
N HIS A 31 9.08 7.66 4.36
CA HIS A 31 8.46 7.57 5.69
C HIS A 31 6.98 7.14 5.65
N ALA A 32 6.25 7.50 4.59
CA ALA A 32 4.85 7.07 4.39
C ALA A 32 4.69 5.55 4.25
N ASN A 33 5.73 4.84 3.80
CA ASN A 33 5.77 3.38 3.68
C ASN A 33 6.70 2.72 4.71
N LEU A 34 7.10 3.42 5.75
CA LEU A 34 7.87 2.90 6.89
C LEU A 34 7.12 3.08 8.20
N VAL A 35 6.70 4.32 8.52
CA VAL A 35 6.11 4.66 9.82
C VAL A 35 4.85 3.85 10.13
N PRO A 36 3.89 3.63 9.22
CA PRO A 36 2.72 2.80 9.51
C PRO A 36 3.05 1.38 9.96
N TRP A 37 4.13 0.80 9.41
CA TRP A 37 4.58 -0.54 9.76
C TRP A 37 5.24 -0.59 11.13
N LEU A 38 6.01 0.43 11.50
CA LEU A 38 6.57 0.59 12.85
C LEU A 38 5.44 0.71 13.88
N MET A 39 4.40 1.51 13.58
CA MET A 39 3.25 1.69 14.48
C MET A 39 2.49 0.38 14.72
N VAL A 40 2.17 -0.37 13.68
CA VAL A 40 1.44 -1.65 13.88
C VAL A 40 2.32 -2.73 14.49
N ALA A 41 3.62 -2.72 14.22
CA ALA A 41 4.57 -3.63 14.89
C ALA A 41 4.61 -3.37 16.40
N GLU A 42 4.69 -2.11 16.83
CA GLU A 42 4.62 -1.72 18.25
C GLU A 42 3.30 -2.16 18.90
N GLN A 43 2.17 -1.94 18.23
CA GLN A 43 0.83 -2.28 18.74
C GLN A 43 0.59 -3.79 18.89
N THR A 44 1.29 -4.62 18.13
CA THR A 44 1.02 -6.06 18.04
C THR A 44 2.13 -6.94 18.63
N GLY A 45 3.28 -6.36 18.98
CA GLY A 45 4.47 -7.11 19.35
C GLY A 45 5.17 -7.80 18.16
N ALA A 46 4.80 -7.44 16.94
CA ALA A 46 5.53 -7.80 15.72
C ALA A 46 6.81 -6.96 15.60
N ARG A 47 7.65 -7.25 14.62
CA ARG A 47 8.87 -6.48 14.37
C ARG A 47 9.00 -6.09 12.91
N VAL A 48 9.59 -4.94 12.66
CA VAL A 48 10.01 -4.53 11.31
C VAL A 48 11.40 -5.07 11.04
N VAL A 49 11.53 -5.80 9.93
CA VAL A 49 12.80 -6.35 9.43
C VAL A 49 13.26 -5.52 8.26
N LYS A 50 14.47 -5.00 8.36
CA LYS A 50 15.04 -4.14 7.32
C LYS A 50 15.59 -4.97 6.16
N LEU A 51 15.08 -4.73 4.94
CA LEU A 51 15.72 -5.17 3.71
C LEU A 51 16.81 -4.14 3.35
N PRO A 52 18.11 -4.52 3.41
CA PRO A 52 19.20 -3.58 3.23
C PRO A 52 19.31 -3.09 1.78
N LEU A 53 20.18 -2.12 1.56
CA LEU A 53 20.56 -1.67 0.21
C LEU A 53 21.77 -2.47 -0.27
N ALA A 54 21.76 -2.82 -1.56
CA ALA A 54 22.93 -3.32 -2.27
C ALA A 54 23.94 -2.19 -2.57
N GLY A 55 25.10 -2.54 -3.09
CA GLY A 55 26.16 -1.57 -3.42
C GLY A 55 25.74 -0.47 -4.44
N ASN A 56 24.73 -0.73 -5.24
CA ASN A 56 24.12 0.23 -6.17
C ASN A 56 23.05 1.13 -5.55
N ARG A 57 22.89 1.09 -4.21
CA ARG A 57 21.88 1.82 -3.42
C ARG A 57 20.42 1.48 -3.74
N LEU A 58 20.16 0.36 -4.37
CA LEU A 58 18.82 -0.21 -4.53
C LEU A 58 18.55 -1.21 -3.39
N PRO A 59 17.27 -1.47 -3.05
CA PRO A 59 16.93 -2.57 -2.16
C PRO A 59 17.55 -3.89 -2.64
N ASP A 60 18.26 -4.58 -1.76
CA ASP A 60 18.94 -5.84 -2.07
C ASP A 60 17.92 -6.99 -2.17
N VAL A 61 17.22 -7.03 -3.29
CA VAL A 61 16.22 -8.07 -3.54
C VAL A 61 16.84 -9.47 -3.57
N ALA A 62 18.12 -9.60 -3.90
CA ALA A 62 18.80 -10.90 -3.86
C ALA A 62 18.93 -11.42 -2.41
N ALA A 63 19.13 -10.52 -1.46
CA ALA A 63 19.20 -10.87 -0.02
C ALA A 63 17.82 -11.13 0.60
N LEU A 64 16.71 -10.74 -0.05
CA LEU A 64 15.37 -10.86 0.51
C LEU A 64 15.04 -12.30 0.93
N GLY A 65 15.38 -13.29 0.11
CA GLY A 65 15.12 -14.71 0.41
C GLY A 65 15.76 -15.19 1.72
N ALA A 66 16.93 -14.65 2.07
CA ALA A 66 17.62 -14.98 3.32
C ALA A 66 17.00 -14.29 4.56
N LEU A 67 16.25 -13.19 4.35
CA LEU A 67 15.53 -12.48 5.41
C LEU A 67 14.16 -13.08 5.70
N ILE A 68 13.56 -13.79 4.73
CA ILE A 68 12.26 -14.40 4.89
C ILE A 68 12.33 -15.57 5.87
N THR A 69 11.46 -15.54 6.88
CA THR A 69 11.29 -16.60 7.88
C THR A 69 9.84 -17.10 7.89
N PRO A 70 9.51 -18.18 8.59
CA PRO A 70 8.14 -18.62 8.78
C PRO A 70 7.24 -17.58 9.51
N ARG A 71 7.83 -16.52 10.06
CA ARG A 71 7.12 -15.42 10.71
C ARG A 71 6.91 -14.20 9.82
N SER A 72 7.51 -14.15 8.64
CA SER A 72 7.37 -13.04 7.70
C SER A 72 5.95 -13.00 7.14
N ARG A 73 5.25 -11.87 7.32
CA ARG A 73 3.84 -11.68 6.94
C ARG A 73 3.64 -10.68 5.83
N VAL A 74 4.45 -9.63 5.79
CA VAL A 74 4.28 -8.52 4.86
C VAL A 74 5.61 -8.15 4.25
N LEU A 75 5.60 -7.87 2.94
CA LEU A 75 6.65 -7.13 2.25
C LEU A 75 6.09 -5.75 1.89
N ALA A 76 6.71 -4.68 2.39
CA ALA A 76 6.42 -3.31 2.00
C ALA A 76 7.63 -2.74 1.24
N ILE A 77 7.43 -2.37 -0.03
CA ILE A 77 8.52 -1.95 -0.91
C ILE A 77 8.05 -0.86 -1.88
N GLY A 78 8.89 0.16 -2.09
CA GLY A 78 8.65 1.21 -3.08
C GLY A 78 8.95 0.74 -4.50
N GLN A 79 8.13 1.16 -5.45
CA GLN A 79 8.39 0.91 -6.87
C GLN A 79 9.61 1.72 -7.35
N MET A 80 9.77 2.93 -6.84
CA MET A 80 10.86 3.84 -7.17
C MET A 80 11.21 4.70 -5.97
N SER A 81 12.50 4.86 -5.68
CA SER A 81 12.96 5.70 -4.58
C SER A 81 12.78 7.19 -4.91
N ASN A 82 12.18 7.93 -3.98
CA ASN A 82 12.07 9.40 -4.09
C ASN A 82 13.40 10.14 -3.90
N VAL A 83 14.45 9.45 -3.44
CA VAL A 83 15.77 10.04 -3.19
C VAL A 83 16.72 9.78 -4.34
N THR A 84 16.77 8.54 -4.83
CA THR A 84 17.75 8.11 -5.84
C THR A 84 17.16 7.94 -7.22
N GLY A 85 15.82 7.89 -7.36
CA GLY A 85 15.15 7.49 -8.60
C GLY A 85 15.32 6.01 -8.95
N GLY A 86 16.01 5.25 -8.09
CA GLY A 86 16.29 3.84 -8.34
C GLY A 86 15.05 2.96 -8.18
N CYS A 87 14.92 1.96 -9.05
CA CYS A 87 13.84 1.00 -9.07
C CYS A 87 14.38 -0.39 -8.71
N PRO A 88 13.86 -1.07 -7.67
CA PRO A 88 14.21 -2.45 -7.39
C PRO A 88 13.59 -3.41 -8.40
N ASP A 89 14.13 -4.63 -8.50
CA ASP A 89 13.44 -5.72 -9.22
C ASP A 89 12.19 -6.15 -8.45
N LEU A 90 11.08 -5.42 -8.67
CA LEU A 90 9.81 -5.70 -8.02
C LEU A 90 9.29 -7.10 -8.34
N ALA A 91 9.44 -7.56 -9.57
CA ALA A 91 8.94 -8.86 -9.97
C ALA A 91 9.64 -9.98 -9.19
N LEU A 92 10.95 -9.88 -8.99
CA LEU A 92 11.70 -10.84 -8.17
C LEU A 92 11.30 -10.74 -6.70
N ALA A 93 11.21 -9.52 -6.14
CA ALA A 93 10.82 -9.31 -4.75
C ALA A 93 9.43 -9.90 -4.45
N ILE A 94 8.46 -9.64 -5.33
CA ILE A 94 7.09 -10.13 -5.20
C ILE A 94 7.05 -11.65 -5.31
N ARG A 95 7.74 -12.26 -6.27
CA ARG A 95 7.81 -13.73 -6.38
C ARG A 95 8.34 -14.39 -5.11
N GLN A 96 9.40 -13.84 -4.51
CA GLN A 96 9.94 -14.37 -3.26
C GLN A 96 8.94 -14.24 -2.10
N ALA A 97 8.30 -13.08 -1.95
CA ALA A 97 7.29 -12.85 -0.92
C ALA A 97 6.08 -13.80 -1.10
N ARG A 98 5.62 -13.98 -2.34
CA ARG A 98 4.52 -14.90 -2.67
C ARG A 98 4.85 -16.36 -2.36
N ALA A 99 6.03 -16.81 -2.68
CA ALA A 99 6.49 -18.16 -2.37
C ALA A 99 6.45 -18.44 -0.86
N ALA A 100 6.57 -17.41 -0.03
CA ALA A 100 6.49 -17.48 1.43
C ALA A 100 5.09 -17.15 1.99
N GLY A 101 4.08 -16.92 1.14
CA GLY A 101 2.73 -16.60 1.56
C GLY A 101 2.57 -15.20 2.17
N MET A 102 3.50 -14.29 1.92
CA MET A 102 3.46 -12.92 2.42
C MET A 102 2.47 -12.06 1.62
N VAL A 103 1.91 -11.07 2.30
CA VAL A 103 1.17 -9.96 1.68
C VAL A 103 2.14 -8.94 1.13
N VAL A 104 1.85 -8.40 -0.05
CA VAL A 104 2.69 -7.43 -0.73
C VAL A 104 1.99 -6.07 -0.82
N MET A 105 2.62 -5.06 -0.21
CA MET A 105 2.25 -3.64 -0.35
C MET A 105 3.34 -2.92 -1.16
N VAL A 106 2.95 -2.30 -2.27
CA VAL A 106 3.85 -1.49 -3.10
C VAL A 106 3.48 -0.01 -2.98
N ASP A 107 4.45 0.81 -2.62
CA ASP A 107 4.35 2.27 -2.72
C ASP A 107 4.71 2.71 -4.14
N GLY A 108 3.69 3.02 -4.93
CA GLY A 108 3.81 3.51 -6.30
C GLY A 108 3.90 5.03 -6.40
N ALA A 109 4.04 5.75 -5.28
CA ALA A 109 3.95 7.21 -5.26
C ALA A 109 4.93 7.92 -6.23
N GLN A 110 6.10 7.36 -6.46
CA GLN A 110 7.05 7.87 -7.45
C GLN A 110 6.98 7.09 -8.77
N GLY A 111 6.85 5.78 -8.69
CA GLY A 111 6.92 4.92 -9.88
C GLY A 111 5.72 5.07 -10.82
N ALA A 112 4.52 5.33 -10.30
CA ALA A 112 3.29 5.35 -11.08
C ALA A 112 3.28 6.34 -12.26
N VAL A 113 4.03 7.44 -12.16
CA VAL A 113 4.13 8.44 -13.25
C VAL A 113 5.17 8.07 -14.30
N HIS A 114 6.15 7.21 -13.95
CA HIS A 114 7.27 6.87 -14.83
C HIS A 114 7.13 5.51 -15.51
N PHE A 115 6.44 4.58 -14.83
CA PHE A 115 6.35 3.20 -15.27
C PHE A 115 4.94 2.66 -15.03
N PRO A 116 4.28 2.09 -16.04
CA PRO A 116 3.02 1.41 -15.83
C PRO A 116 3.22 0.24 -14.86
N ALA A 117 2.34 0.11 -13.88
CA ALA A 117 2.33 -1.02 -12.95
C ALA A 117 1.15 -1.93 -13.30
N ASP A 118 1.43 -3.04 -13.98
CA ASP A 118 0.43 -4.10 -14.11
C ASP A 118 0.34 -4.86 -12.78
N VAL A 119 -0.58 -4.38 -11.93
CA VAL A 119 -0.78 -4.90 -10.57
C VAL A 119 -1.28 -6.35 -10.57
N GLN A 120 -1.93 -6.79 -11.64
CA GLN A 120 -2.41 -8.16 -11.78
C GLN A 120 -1.29 -9.10 -12.21
N ALA A 121 -0.54 -8.74 -13.27
CA ALA A 121 0.59 -9.54 -13.73
C ALA A 121 1.70 -9.66 -12.68
N LEU A 122 1.92 -8.61 -11.88
CA LEU A 122 2.86 -8.63 -10.76
C LEU A 122 2.32 -9.31 -9.50
N ASP A 123 1.03 -9.65 -9.45
CA ASP A 123 0.37 -10.27 -8.29
C ASP A 123 0.50 -9.42 -7.00
N ILE A 124 0.34 -8.10 -7.11
CA ILE A 124 0.39 -7.16 -5.98
C ILE A 124 -0.92 -7.22 -5.18
N ASP A 125 -0.85 -7.28 -3.85
CA ASP A 125 -2.07 -7.22 -3.01
C ASP A 125 -2.60 -5.80 -2.86
N PHE A 126 -1.68 -4.84 -2.60
CA PHE A 126 -2.00 -3.43 -2.41
C PHE A 126 -1.00 -2.54 -3.13
N TYR A 127 -1.49 -1.54 -3.84
CA TYR A 127 -0.67 -0.54 -4.54
C TYR A 127 -1.25 0.85 -4.32
N ALA A 128 -0.44 1.78 -3.83
CA ALA A 128 -0.91 3.13 -3.51
C ALA A 128 -0.14 4.19 -4.30
N PHE A 129 -0.83 5.22 -4.76
CA PHE A 129 -0.22 6.39 -5.37
C PHE A 129 -0.94 7.70 -5.01
N SER A 130 -0.29 8.83 -5.29
CA SER A 130 -0.81 10.17 -4.99
C SER A 130 -1.01 10.96 -6.28
N GLY A 131 -2.21 11.55 -6.44
CA GLY A 131 -2.58 12.27 -7.66
C GLY A 131 -1.64 13.43 -8.01
N HIS A 132 -1.17 14.19 -7.02
CA HIS A 132 -0.26 15.33 -7.26
C HIS A 132 1.11 14.94 -7.83
N LYS A 133 1.47 13.66 -7.80
CA LYS A 133 2.69 13.15 -8.45
C LYS A 133 2.42 12.60 -9.86
N LEU A 134 1.15 12.53 -10.25
CA LEU A 134 0.64 12.14 -11.57
C LEU A 134 0.00 13.33 -12.29
N TYR A 135 0.59 14.51 -12.15
CA TYR A 135 0.10 15.78 -12.71
C TYR A 135 -1.30 16.19 -12.25
N GLY A 136 -1.91 15.43 -11.35
CA GLY A 136 -3.21 15.71 -10.77
C GLY A 136 -3.18 16.67 -9.58
N PRO A 137 -4.33 17.02 -9.01
CA PRO A 137 -4.42 17.92 -7.87
C PRO A 137 -3.89 17.29 -6.57
N THR A 138 -3.59 18.14 -5.59
CA THR A 138 -3.29 17.72 -4.21
C THR A 138 -4.53 17.17 -3.51
N GLY A 139 -4.35 16.41 -2.43
CA GLY A 139 -5.44 15.92 -1.58
C GLY A 139 -6.23 14.76 -2.15
N ILE A 140 -5.77 14.16 -3.27
CA ILE A 140 -6.33 12.95 -3.86
C ILE A 140 -5.25 11.95 -4.20
N GLY A 141 -5.62 10.68 -4.21
CA GLY A 141 -4.80 9.54 -4.60
C GLY A 141 -5.67 8.30 -4.66
N ALA A 142 -5.10 7.18 -5.01
CA ALA A 142 -5.81 5.91 -5.04
C ALA A 142 -5.02 4.78 -4.38
N LEU A 143 -5.79 3.85 -3.82
CA LEU A 143 -5.32 2.55 -3.35
C LEU A 143 -5.98 1.47 -4.19
N TYR A 144 -5.17 0.73 -4.93
CA TYR A 144 -5.59 -0.56 -5.46
C TYR A 144 -5.46 -1.62 -4.36
N GLY A 145 -6.42 -2.51 -4.28
CA GLY A 145 -6.34 -3.72 -3.47
C GLY A 145 -7.05 -4.86 -4.17
N LYS A 146 -6.51 -6.07 -4.08
CA LYS A 146 -7.20 -7.27 -4.54
C LYS A 146 -8.57 -7.38 -3.89
N SER A 147 -9.60 -7.76 -4.65
CA SER A 147 -10.99 -7.80 -4.17
C SER A 147 -11.17 -8.65 -2.92
N GLU A 148 -10.50 -9.81 -2.87
CA GLU A 148 -10.51 -10.69 -1.70
C GLU A 148 -9.85 -10.04 -0.48
N ARG A 149 -8.78 -9.26 -0.66
CA ARG A 149 -8.13 -8.53 0.43
C ARG A 149 -8.99 -7.40 0.95
N LEU A 150 -9.60 -6.63 0.04
CA LEU A 150 -10.52 -5.56 0.41
C LEU A 150 -11.77 -6.10 1.12
N ALA A 151 -12.28 -7.26 0.72
CA ALA A 151 -13.42 -7.90 1.37
C ALA A 151 -13.14 -8.27 2.83
N GLU A 152 -11.91 -8.64 3.13
CA GLU A 152 -11.45 -9.00 4.48
C GLU A 152 -11.10 -7.79 5.37
N MET A 153 -11.05 -6.58 4.82
CA MET A 153 -10.69 -5.37 5.58
C MET A 153 -11.89 -4.78 6.32
N SER A 154 -11.69 -4.44 7.57
CA SER A 154 -12.63 -3.57 8.30
C SER A 154 -12.47 -2.11 7.86
N PRO A 155 -13.53 -1.28 7.93
CA PRO A 155 -13.38 0.15 7.71
C PRO A 155 -12.39 0.74 8.71
N TRP A 156 -11.55 1.68 8.26
CA TRP A 156 -10.61 2.40 9.13
C TRP A 156 -11.20 3.71 9.66
N LEU A 157 -11.91 4.42 8.78
CA LEU A 157 -12.62 5.65 9.15
C LEU A 157 -14.12 5.37 9.13
N GLY A 158 -14.82 5.81 10.18
CA GLY A 158 -16.27 5.74 10.29
C GLY A 158 -16.90 7.08 9.96
N GLY A 159 -18.11 7.03 9.37
CA GLY A 159 -18.88 8.24 9.08
C GLY A 159 -20.07 7.95 8.16
N GLY A 160 -20.71 8.99 7.70
CA GLY A 160 -21.79 8.87 6.71
C GLY A 160 -21.28 8.32 5.38
N LYS A 161 -22.19 7.95 4.49
CA LYS A 161 -21.97 7.41 3.15
C LYS A 161 -21.41 5.98 3.10
N MET A 162 -20.54 5.57 4.01
CA MET A 162 -19.93 4.24 4.03
C MET A 162 -20.81 3.17 4.69
N ILE A 163 -21.93 3.55 5.30
CA ILE A 163 -22.88 2.69 6.02
C ILE A 163 -24.11 2.38 5.18
N THR A 164 -24.76 1.24 5.46
CA THR A 164 -26.09 0.88 4.97
C THR A 164 -27.14 0.95 6.07
N ASP A 165 -26.74 0.78 7.31
CA ASP A 165 -27.61 0.82 8.49
C ASP A 165 -26.80 1.24 9.72
N VAL A 166 -27.42 1.99 10.63
CA VAL A 166 -26.82 2.41 11.90
C VAL A 166 -27.86 2.56 12.99
N THR A 167 -27.56 2.01 14.16
CA THR A 167 -28.31 2.16 15.41
C THR A 167 -27.33 2.45 16.55
N PHE A 168 -27.82 2.69 17.76
CA PHE A 168 -26.93 2.80 18.93
C PHE A 168 -26.26 1.48 19.31
N ASP A 169 -26.79 0.33 18.84
CA ASP A 169 -26.24 -0.99 19.11
C ASP A 169 -25.17 -1.43 18.07
N GLY A 170 -25.05 -0.70 16.94
CA GLY A 170 -24.07 -1.04 15.90
C GLY A 170 -24.39 -0.48 14.54
N PHE A 171 -23.58 -0.86 13.57
CA PHE A 171 -23.71 -0.40 12.18
C PHE A 171 -23.36 -1.49 11.18
N LYS A 172 -23.92 -1.36 9.97
CA LYS A 172 -23.55 -2.16 8.81
C LYS A 172 -22.92 -1.27 7.74
N THR A 173 -21.89 -1.79 7.08
CA THR A 173 -21.17 -1.06 6.05
C THR A 173 -21.62 -1.46 4.66
N GLN A 174 -21.41 -0.57 3.71
CA GLN A 174 -21.45 -0.91 2.30
C GLN A 174 -20.32 -1.93 1.96
N PRO A 175 -20.42 -2.65 0.82
CA PRO A 175 -19.30 -3.43 0.31
C PRO A 175 -18.12 -2.53 -0.08
N ALA A 176 -16.93 -3.13 -0.26
CA ALA A 176 -15.81 -2.44 -0.87
C ALA A 176 -16.18 -2.01 -2.32
N PRO A 177 -15.70 -0.86 -2.81
CA PRO A 177 -14.78 0.07 -2.13
C PRO A 177 -15.47 1.05 -1.18
N TRP A 178 -16.80 1.17 -1.22
CA TRP A 178 -17.57 2.20 -0.54
C TRP A 178 -17.41 2.23 0.98
N ARG A 179 -17.15 1.06 1.60
CA ARG A 179 -16.89 0.98 3.05
C ARG A 179 -15.65 1.75 3.51
N PHE A 180 -14.76 2.11 2.59
CA PHE A 180 -13.53 2.85 2.89
C PHE A 180 -13.64 4.35 2.59
N GLU A 181 -14.80 4.78 2.03
CA GLU A 181 -15.04 6.14 1.55
C GLU A 181 -16.03 6.87 2.49
N ALA A 182 -15.61 7.11 3.75
CA ALA A 182 -16.41 7.83 4.72
C ALA A 182 -16.49 9.32 4.41
N GLY A 183 -17.70 9.88 4.49
CA GLY A 183 -17.98 11.31 4.30
C GLY A 183 -18.15 11.72 2.83
N THR A 184 -18.27 13.03 2.60
CA THR A 184 -18.36 13.60 1.26
C THR A 184 -17.03 13.44 0.53
N PRO A 185 -16.99 12.88 -0.69
CA PRO A 185 -15.76 12.70 -1.43
C PRO A 185 -15.16 14.04 -1.86
N ASN A 186 -13.86 14.07 -2.12
CA ASN A 186 -13.18 15.20 -2.76
C ASN A 186 -13.56 15.27 -4.25
N ILE A 187 -14.77 15.78 -4.55
CA ILE A 187 -15.34 15.78 -5.91
C ILE A 187 -14.43 16.51 -6.89
N ALA A 188 -13.97 17.72 -6.53
CA ALA A 188 -13.08 18.51 -7.39
C ALA A 188 -11.75 17.79 -7.65
N GLY A 189 -11.19 17.13 -6.61
CA GLY A 189 -9.98 16.34 -6.74
C GLY A 189 -10.16 15.12 -7.67
N VAL A 190 -11.29 14.43 -7.61
CA VAL A 190 -11.58 13.30 -8.49
C VAL A 190 -11.65 13.76 -9.95
N ILE A 191 -12.42 14.83 -10.23
CA ILE A 191 -12.55 15.39 -11.59
C ILE A 191 -11.18 15.84 -12.13
N GLY A 192 -10.40 16.56 -11.30
CA GLY A 192 -9.06 17.02 -11.70
C GLY A 192 -8.07 15.88 -11.93
N LEU A 193 -8.15 14.79 -11.14
CA LEU A 193 -7.33 13.61 -11.35
C LEU A 193 -7.73 12.87 -12.64
N SER A 194 -9.04 12.75 -12.93
CA SER A 194 -9.53 12.16 -14.18
C SER A 194 -8.96 12.89 -15.39
N ALA A 195 -9.08 14.21 -15.43
CA ALA A 195 -8.52 15.02 -16.51
C ALA A 195 -6.99 14.86 -16.67
N ALA A 196 -6.27 14.72 -15.56
CA ALA A 196 -4.81 14.49 -15.60
C ALA A 196 -4.47 13.10 -16.17
N LEU A 197 -5.25 12.08 -15.85
CA LEU A 197 -5.05 10.72 -16.36
C LEU A 197 -5.40 10.63 -17.86
N GLU A 198 -6.51 11.26 -18.28
CA GLU A 198 -6.90 11.36 -19.69
C GLU A 198 -5.77 12.04 -20.51
N TRP A 199 -5.26 13.18 -20.01
CA TRP A 199 -4.13 13.86 -20.66
C TRP A 199 -2.88 12.98 -20.75
N LEU A 200 -2.57 12.20 -19.72
CA LEU A 200 -1.43 11.27 -19.74
C LEU A 200 -1.61 10.18 -20.80
N GLU A 201 -2.81 9.61 -20.94
CA GLU A 201 -3.12 8.60 -21.96
C GLU A 201 -2.98 9.13 -23.38
N GLU A 202 -3.25 10.42 -23.60
CA GLU A 202 -3.15 11.07 -24.90
C GLU A 202 -1.71 11.48 -25.28
N THR A 203 -0.84 11.67 -24.29
CA THR A 203 0.50 12.28 -24.47
C THR A 203 1.67 11.35 -24.19
N ALA A 204 1.44 10.18 -23.57
CA ALA A 204 2.48 9.23 -23.17
C ALA A 204 2.77 8.14 -24.30
#